data_885216b3b3f6385a0882a7c112bda7eb
#
_entry.id   885216b3b3f6385a0882a7c112bda7eb
#
_cell.length_a   1.000
_cell.length_b   1.000
_cell.length_c   1.000
_cell.angle_alpha   90.00
_cell.angle_beta   90.00
_cell.angle_gamma   90.00
#
_symmetry.space_group_name_H-M   'P 1'
#
loop_
_entity.id
_entity.type
_entity.pdbx_description
1 polymer ?
#
loop_
_entity_poly.entity_id
_entity_poly.type
_entity_poly.pdbx_seq_one_letter_code
_entity_poly.pdbx_strand_id
1 'polypeptide(L)'
;MTSDLFAKVIVSLLAAGTTAATDYLVAQRAAHTTRLRELTAVKTAPDSSAGDVVAADYAIAHLDADLTWLQTTLLRVAELHREVNA
;
A
#
# COMPACT_ATOMS: atom_id res chain seq x y z
N MET A 1 5.39 -6.89 1.37
CA MET A 1 3.92 -6.88 1.24
C MET A 1 3.34 -7.96 2.14
N THR A 2 2.24 -7.67 2.79
CA THR A 2 1.58 -8.64 3.65
C THR A 2 0.66 -9.56 2.84
N SER A 3 0.53 -10.81 3.25
CA SER A 3 -0.39 -11.78 2.62
C SER A 3 -1.84 -11.28 2.67
N ASP A 4 -2.22 -10.58 3.73
CA ASP A 4 -3.56 -10.01 3.91
C ASP A 4 -3.90 -8.98 2.83
N LEU A 5 -2.98 -8.07 2.53
CA LEU A 5 -3.19 -7.06 1.51
C LEU A 5 -3.43 -7.70 0.14
N PHE A 6 -2.57 -8.63 -0.23
CA PHE A 6 -2.70 -9.36 -1.49
C PHE A 6 -4.01 -10.12 -1.56
N ALA A 7 -4.34 -10.89 -0.53
CA ALA A 7 -5.56 -11.69 -0.47
C ALA A 7 -6.82 -10.83 -0.58
N LYS A 8 -6.88 -9.70 0.12
CA LYS A 8 -8.02 -8.79 0.07
C LYS A 8 -8.22 -8.17 -1.31
N VAL A 9 -7.14 -7.82 -1.99
CA VAL A 9 -7.22 -7.30 -3.36
C VAL A 9 -7.77 -8.36 -4.32
N ILE A 10 -7.26 -9.58 -4.23
CA ILE A 10 -7.73 -10.68 -5.09
C ILE A 10 -9.21 -10.98 -4.81
N VAL A 11 -9.62 -11.05 -3.56
CA VAL A 11 -11.03 -11.26 -3.19
C VAL A 11 -11.91 -10.13 -3.73
N SER A 12 -11.46 -8.89 -3.61
CA SER A 12 -12.21 -7.72 -4.12
C SER A 12 -12.39 -7.79 -5.63
N LEU A 13 -11.36 -8.17 -6.37
CA LEU A 13 -11.43 -8.34 -7.82
C LEU A 13 -12.43 -9.43 -8.22
N LEU A 14 -12.40 -10.57 -7.54
CA LEU A 14 -13.24 -11.72 -7.86
C LEU A 14 -14.69 -11.53 -7.43
N ALA A 15 -14.92 -10.90 -6.28
CA ALA A 15 -16.24 -10.83 -5.68
C ALA A 15 -17.00 -9.54 -6.02
N ALA A 16 -16.33 -8.40 -6.13
CA ALA A 16 -16.95 -7.08 -6.22
C ALA A 16 -16.56 -6.30 -7.48
N GLY A 17 -15.66 -6.84 -8.30
CA GLY A 17 -15.26 -6.24 -9.57
C GLY A 17 -14.20 -5.16 -9.43
N THR A 18 -13.89 -4.50 -10.56
CA THR A 18 -12.73 -3.59 -10.65
C THR A 18 -12.94 -2.27 -9.89
N THR A 19 -14.16 -1.78 -9.81
CA THR A 19 -14.45 -0.52 -9.08
C THR A 19 -14.17 -0.66 -7.60
N ALA A 20 -14.68 -1.73 -6.98
CA ALA A 20 -14.44 -1.98 -5.56
C ALA A 20 -12.97 -2.25 -5.27
N ALA A 21 -12.28 -2.96 -6.15
CA ALA A 21 -10.84 -3.21 -6.02
C ALA A 21 -10.05 -1.89 -6.11
N THR A 22 -10.39 -1.01 -7.04
CA THR A 22 -9.76 0.30 -7.19
C THR A 22 -9.96 1.15 -5.94
N ASP A 23 -11.19 1.21 -5.41
CA ASP A 23 -11.49 1.97 -4.20
C ASP A 23 -10.68 1.46 -3.01
N TYR A 24 -10.57 0.15 -2.87
CA TYR A 24 -9.77 -0.47 -1.80
C TYR A 24 -8.27 -0.12 -1.95
N LEU A 25 -7.73 -0.22 -3.16
CA LEU A 25 -6.32 0.09 -3.44
C LEU A 25 -6.00 1.56 -3.17
N VAL A 26 -6.88 2.48 -3.56
CA VAL A 26 -6.71 3.91 -3.31
C VAL A 26 -6.71 4.19 -1.81
N ALA A 27 -7.63 3.58 -1.06
CA ALA A 27 -7.69 3.73 0.39
C ALA A 27 -6.44 3.18 1.06
N GLN A 28 -5.93 2.04 0.61
CA GLN A 28 -4.69 1.45 1.14
C GLN A 28 -3.48 2.32 0.83
N ARG A 29 -3.41 2.89 -0.37
CA ARG A 29 -2.32 3.81 -0.74
C ARG A 29 -2.30 5.03 0.19
N ALA A 30 -3.46 5.61 0.46
CA ALA A 30 -3.56 6.76 1.37
C ALA A 30 -3.13 6.40 2.79
N ALA A 31 -3.58 5.24 3.31
CA ALA A 31 -3.21 4.78 4.64
C ALA A 31 -1.70 4.51 4.76
N HIS A 32 -1.10 3.87 3.75
CA HIS A 32 0.33 3.60 3.72
C HIS A 32 1.15 4.89 3.64
N THR A 33 0.71 5.87 2.87
CA THR A 33 1.38 7.17 2.76
C THR A 33 1.35 7.90 4.10
N THR A 34 0.24 7.89 4.80
CA THR A 34 0.12 8.49 6.14
C THR A 34 1.08 7.82 7.12
N ARG A 35 1.11 6.49 7.12
CA ARG A 35 2.02 5.73 8.00
C ARG A 35 3.49 6.01 7.70
N LEU A 36 3.83 6.15 6.42
CA LEU A 36 5.19 6.48 5.99
C LEU A 36 5.63 7.83 6.55
N ARG A 37 4.75 8.83 6.54
CA ARG A 37 5.03 10.15 7.13
C ARG A 37 5.27 10.06 8.63
N GLU A 38 4.46 9.28 9.33
CA GLU A 38 4.61 9.07 10.78
C GLU A 38 5.96 8.43 11.11
N LEU A 39 6.37 7.41 10.35
CA LEU A 39 7.64 6.73 10.55
C LEU A 39 8.83 7.62 10.20
N THR A 40 8.71 8.44 9.17
CA THR A 40 9.75 9.42 8.82
C THR A 40 9.92 10.44 9.93
N ALA A 41 8.84 10.86 10.58
CA ALA A 41 8.91 11.76 11.73
C ALA A 41 9.67 11.12 12.90
N VAL A 42 9.50 9.82 13.13
CA VAL A 42 10.28 9.09 14.15
C VAL A 42 11.77 9.15 13.84
N LYS A 43 12.16 8.91 12.58
CA LYS A 43 13.58 8.93 12.17
C LYS A 43 14.23 10.29 12.38
N THR A 44 13.48 11.37 12.21
CA THR A 44 14.00 12.74 12.25
C THR A 44 13.82 13.40 13.62
N ALA A 45 13.11 12.77 14.54
CA ALA A 45 12.91 13.32 15.89
C ALA A 45 14.22 13.32 16.68
N PRO A 46 14.57 14.43 17.34
CA PRO A 46 15.87 14.54 18.03
C PRO A 46 15.99 13.62 19.24
N ASP A 47 14.89 13.15 19.80
CA ASP A 47 14.84 12.27 20.97
C ASP A 47 14.70 10.78 20.60
N SER A 48 14.69 10.44 19.33
CA SER A 48 14.59 9.05 18.91
C SER A 48 15.86 8.28 19.19
N SER A 49 15.73 7.07 19.74
CA SER A 49 16.84 6.17 19.97
C SER A 49 17.30 5.51 18.67
N ALA A 50 18.51 4.94 18.68
CA ALA A 50 18.99 4.15 17.53
C ALA A 50 18.07 2.97 17.25
N GLY A 51 17.50 2.33 18.28
CA GLY A 51 16.52 1.25 18.11
C GLY A 51 15.25 1.71 17.41
N ASP A 52 14.75 2.90 17.78
CA ASP A 52 13.57 3.50 17.13
C ASP A 52 13.83 3.74 15.65
N VAL A 53 15.01 4.27 15.31
CA VAL A 53 15.40 4.54 13.93
C VAL A 53 15.52 3.26 13.12
N VAL A 54 16.13 2.23 13.67
CA VAL A 54 16.26 0.92 12.98
C VAL A 54 14.88 0.30 12.75
N ALA A 55 14.00 0.34 13.74
CA ALA A 55 12.64 -0.17 13.61
C ALA A 55 11.84 0.62 12.55
N ALA A 56 11.99 1.94 12.52
CA ALA A 56 11.35 2.79 11.52
C ALA A 56 11.88 2.49 10.12
N ASP A 57 13.18 2.29 9.95
CA ASP A 57 13.77 1.92 8.66
C ASP A 57 13.20 0.61 8.13
N TYR A 58 13.05 -0.39 8.98
CA TYR A 58 12.46 -1.66 8.59
C TYR A 58 11.01 -1.49 8.12
N ALA A 59 10.20 -0.78 8.92
CA ALA A 59 8.80 -0.54 8.60
C ALA A 59 8.64 0.29 7.32
N ILE A 60 9.48 1.30 7.11
CA ILE A 60 9.50 2.12 5.90
C ILE A 60 9.80 1.26 4.67
N ALA A 61 10.79 0.38 4.75
CA ALA A 61 11.13 -0.49 3.63
C ALA A 61 9.95 -1.39 3.22
N HIS A 62 9.22 -1.92 4.19
CA HIS A 62 8.02 -2.72 3.91
C HIS A 62 6.89 -1.88 3.32
N LEU A 63 6.65 -0.67 3.83
CA LEU A 63 5.64 0.23 3.29
C LEU A 63 5.97 0.68 1.88
N ASP A 64 7.24 0.94 1.58
CA ASP A 64 7.67 1.31 0.23
C ASP A 64 7.40 0.16 -0.77
N ALA A 65 7.68 -1.07 -0.37
CA ALA A 65 7.40 -2.23 -1.20
C ALA A 65 5.88 -2.37 -1.45
N ASP A 66 5.06 -2.22 -0.42
CA ASP A 66 3.61 -2.25 -0.53
C ASP A 66 3.09 -1.13 -1.43
N LEU A 67 3.61 0.10 -1.28
CA LEU A 67 3.21 1.24 -2.10
C LEU A 67 3.54 1.02 -3.57
N THR A 68 4.70 0.49 -3.87
CA THR A 68 5.09 0.17 -5.25
C THR A 68 4.13 -0.85 -5.85
N TRP A 69 3.80 -1.89 -5.10
CA TRP A 69 2.85 -2.91 -5.54
C TRP A 69 1.44 -2.33 -5.74
N LEU A 70 0.99 -1.48 -4.80
CA LEU A 70 -0.32 -0.83 -4.89
C LEU A 70 -0.44 0.03 -6.15
N GLN A 71 0.58 0.83 -6.45
CA GLN A 71 0.61 1.69 -7.63
C GLN A 71 0.61 0.88 -8.92
N THR A 72 1.41 -0.17 -8.99
CA THR A 72 1.45 -1.06 -10.14
C THR A 72 0.11 -1.77 -10.32
N THR A 73 -0.47 -2.24 -9.24
CA THR A 73 -1.74 -2.96 -9.28
C THR A 73 -2.90 -2.05 -9.70
N LEU A 74 -2.90 -0.79 -9.28
CA LEU A 74 -3.89 0.19 -9.75
C LEU A 74 -3.87 0.32 -11.28
N LEU A 75 -2.68 0.38 -11.87
CA LEU A 75 -2.54 0.45 -13.33
C LEU A 75 -3.07 -0.83 -14.00
N ARG A 76 -2.77 -1.99 -13.42
CA ARG A 76 -3.22 -3.28 -13.97
C ARG A 76 -4.72 -3.47 -13.84
N VAL A 77 -5.33 -3.01 -12.74
CA VAL A 77 -6.78 -3.06 -12.57
C VAL A 77 -7.47 -2.14 -13.59
N ALA A 78 -6.89 -0.97 -13.86
CA ALA A 78 -7.42 -0.07 -14.89
C ALA A 78 -7.37 -0.72 -16.28
N GLU A 79 -6.30 -1.44 -16.61
CA GLU A 79 -6.19 -2.19 -17.87
C GLU A 79 -7.23 -3.30 -17.95
N LEU A 80 -7.41 -4.06 -16.87
CA LEU A 80 -8.41 -5.12 -16.78
C LEU A 80 -9.81 -4.56 -16.98
N HIS A 81 -10.11 -3.42 -16.38
CA HIS A 81 -11.40 -2.74 -16.55
C HIS A 81 -11.65 -2.38 -18.02
N ARG A 82 -10.64 -1.84 -18.70
CA ARG A 82 -10.73 -1.50 -20.13
C ARG A 82 -10.98 -2.74 -20.99
N GLU A 83 -10.31 -3.86 -20.71
CA GLU A 83 -10.49 -5.12 -21.43
C GLU A 83 -11.91 -5.65 -21.30
N VAL A 84 -12.46 -5.61 -20.08
CA VAL A 84 -13.80 -6.12 -19.78
C VAL A 84 -14.88 -5.25 -20.43
N ASN A 85 -14.65 -3.94 -20.57
CA ASN A 85 -15.62 -2.98 -21.08
C ASN A 85 -15.34 -2.52 -22.52
N ALA A 86 -14.41 -3.17 -23.20
CA ALA A 86 -14.05 -2.84 -24.58
C ALA A 86 -15.09 -3.39 -25.58
#